data_8ac2b819df50a31149b21bb9955d112f
#
_entry.id   8ac2b819df50a31149b21bb9955d112f
#
_cell.length_a   1.000
_cell.length_b   1.000
_cell.length_c   1.000
_cell.angle_alpha   90.00
_cell.angle_beta   90.00
_cell.angle_gamma   90.00
#
_symmetry.space_group_name_H-M   'P 1'
#
loop_
_entity.id
_entity.type
_entity.pdbx_description
1 polymer ?
#
loop_
_entity_poly.entity_id
_entity_poly.type
_entity_poly.pdbx_seq_one_letter_code
_entity_poly.pdbx_strand_id
1 'polypeptide(L)'
;NKRIEFVFSQYKEKYNSIKDKEWLTALQIKQIITSKEKPSHISFLEFWRKRIYEIREEGRESYAKMNEETVRVFTNAEGDIPIQAINTLLIEHFKKWMTKKGYANGNIGLRLTHLKARINELIKSGVLKTDVHPFAYTKIPTAEPKECDLTIEEFQKIRNTVVEGKRMQLGKDMLLLSFYLCGINLKDLLSVNLSGNVLSFERTKTIHAKTGKSNITIPIHEEAKPIITKYISKKGVLDLGYSYTYPNLQKYINLCMRELKEHLGIKQTLCFYSARKTFAQFASELGIPDGVIDYCLGHSDKSKGIIRYYTKVKQKQAEIAINRVIDYVNDPDKYKDYIEMRADIMMMKG
;
A
#
# COMPACT_ATOMS: atom_id res chain seq x y z
N ASN A 1 51.92 -35.23 -16.95
CA ASN A 1 50.63 -35.10 -16.22
C ASN A 1 50.66 -34.12 -15.05
N LYS A 2 51.81 -33.65 -14.56
CA LYS A 2 51.89 -32.64 -13.48
C LYS A 2 51.12 -31.35 -13.77
N ARG A 3 50.97 -30.93 -15.02
CA ARG A 3 50.20 -29.73 -15.43
C ARG A 3 48.68 -29.93 -15.27
N ILE A 4 48.20 -31.14 -15.54
CA ILE A 4 46.79 -31.51 -15.37
C ILE A 4 46.41 -31.60 -13.86
N GLU A 5 47.28 -32.21 -13.07
CA GLU A 5 47.15 -32.29 -11.62
C GLU A 5 47.15 -30.93 -10.95
N PHE A 6 48.03 -30.02 -11.42
CA PHE A 6 48.08 -28.66 -10.95
C PHE A 6 46.80 -27.90 -11.26
N VAL A 7 46.26 -27.99 -12.47
CA VAL A 7 45.00 -27.36 -12.87
C VAL A 7 43.83 -27.93 -12.10
N PHE A 8 43.81 -29.25 -11.91
CA PHE A 8 42.76 -29.94 -11.15
C PHE A 8 42.79 -29.54 -9.65
N SER A 9 43.99 -29.39 -9.06
CA SER A 9 44.13 -28.93 -7.68
C SER A 9 43.59 -27.50 -7.50
N GLN A 10 43.84 -26.59 -8.44
CA GLN A 10 43.31 -25.21 -8.43
C GLN A 10 41.78 -25.18 -8.50
N TYR A 11 41.19 -26.03 -9.37
CA TYR A 11 39.72 -26.13 -9.45
C TYR A 11 39.12 -26.74 -8.17
N LYS A 12 39.78 -27.74 -7.60
CA LYS A 12 39.35 -28.37 -6.33
C LYS A 12 39.44 -27.39 -5.17
N GLU A 13 40.50 -26.56 -5.11
CA GLU A 13 40.66 -25.53 -4.10
C GLU A 13 39.58 -24.46 -4.23
N LYS A 14 39.29 -23.98 -5.45
CA LYS A 14 38.19 -23.06 -5.72
C LYS A 14 36.84 -23.66 -5.36
N TYR A 15 36.58 -24.92 -5.68
CA TYR A 15 35.37 -25.63 -5.28
C TYR A 15 35.22 -25.68 -3.76
N ASN A 16 36.31 -26.01 -3.05
CA ASN A 16 36.30 -26.11 -1.61
C ASN A 16 36.11 -24.77 -0.91
N SER A 17 36.54 -23.66 -1.53
CA SER A 17 36.38 -22.30 -1.00
C SER A 17 34.97 -21.72 -1.19
N ILE A 18 34.13 -22.34 -2.01
CA ILE A 18 32.72 -21.91 -2.18
C ILE A 18 31.96 -22.22 -0.87
N LYS A 19 31.44 -21.20 -0.23
CA LYS A 19 30.50 -21.33 0.88
C LYS A 19 29.10 -21.59 0.35
N ASP A 20 28.27 -22.28 1.13
CA ASP A 20 26.83 -22.48 0.84
C ASP A 20 26.56 -23.14 -0.52
N LYS A 21 27.31 -24.19 -0.87
CA LYS A 21 27.23 -24.92 -2.16
C LYS A 21 25.86 -25.50 -2.44
N GLU A 22 25.11 -25.83 -1.40
CA GLU A 22 23.75 -26.35 -1.47
C GLU A 22 22.75 -25.37 -2.12
N TRP A 23 23.08 -24.09 -2.16
CA TRP A 23 22.24 -23.05 -2.77
C TRP A 23 22.59 -22.75 -4.23
N LEU A 24 23.68 -23.37 -4.74
CA LEU A 24 24.17 -23.11 -6.07
C LEU A 24 23.80 -24.24 -7.03
N THR A 25 23.38 -23.90 -8.24
CA THR A 25 23.22 -24.87 -9.31
C THR A 25 24.59 -25.33 -9.82
N ALA A 26 24.67 -26.52 -10.43
CA ALA A 26 25.90 -27.04 -11.03
C ALA A 26 26.50 -26.05 -12.04
N LEU A 27 25.66 -25.33 -12.80
CA LEU A 27 26.11 -24.31 -13.76
C LEU A 27 26.77 -23.10 -13.07
N GLN A 28 26.19 -22.63 -11.97
CA GLN A 28 26.77 -21.54 -11.17
C GLN A 28 28.09 -21.97 -10.51
N ILE A 29 28.18 -23.16 -9.98
CA ILE A 29 29.42 -23.72 -9.44
C ILE A 29 30.50 -23.79 -10.55
N LYS A 30 30.14 -24.29 -11.75
CA LYS A 30 31.04 -24.32 -12.90
C LYS A 30 31.54 -22.91 -13.27
N GLN A 31 30.67 -21.93 -13.35
CA GLN A 31 31.03 -20.53 -13.65
C GLN A 31 32.02 -19.96 -12.62
N ILE A 32 31.79 -20.17 -11.32
CA ILE A 32 32.68 -19.73 -10.23
C ILE A 32 34.05 -20.39 -10.35
N ILE A 33 34.11 -21.69 -10.57
CA ILE A 33 35.37 -22.44 -10.64
C ILE A 33 36.19 -22.04 -11.86
N THR A 34 35.54 -21.81 -13.01
CA THR A 34 36.21 -21.49 -14.27
C THR A 34 36.51 -19.99 -14.46
N SER A 35 35.96 -19.11 -13.63
CA SER A 35 36.26 -17.67 -13.68
C SER A 35 37.75 -17.39 -13.38
N LYS A 36 38.35 -16.49 -14.16
CA LYS A 36 39.73 -16.02 -13.93
C LYS A 36 39.82 -15.01 -12.79
N GLU A 37 38.70 -14.43 -12.40
CA GLU A 37 38.61 -13.49 -11.28
C GLU A 37 38.45 -14.26 -9.96
N LYS A 38 39.15 -13.81 -8.90
CA LYS A 38 38.82 -14.22 -7.55
C LYS A 38 37.36 -13.84 -7.33
N PRO A 39 36.47 -14.75 -6.91
CA PRO A 39 35.11 -14.39 -6.64
C PRO A 39 35.15 -13.33 -5.53
N SER A 40 34.98 -12.07 -5.87
CA SER A 40 34.64 -11.05 -4.91
C SER A 40 33.23 -11.44 -4.43
N HIS A 41 33.15 -12.04 -3.23
CA HIS A 41 31.88 -12.36 -2.60
C HIS A 41 31.18 -11.04 -2.25
N ILE A 42 30.50 -10.45 -3.22
CA ILE A 42 29.66 -9.28 -2.95
C ILE A 42 28.47 -9.81 -2.19
N SER A 43 28.39 -9.44 -0.92
CA SER A 43 27.28 -9.78 -0.04
C SER A 43 25.98 -9.18 -0.58
N PHE A 44 24.95 -10.01 -0.68
CA PHE A 44 23.63 -9.53 -1.06
C PHE A 44 23.01 -8.63 0.01
N LEU A 45 23.25 -8.93 1.29
CA LEU A 45 22.76 -8.10 2.38
C LEU A 45 23.46 -6.74 2.45
N GLU A 46 24.77 -6.69 2.16
CA GLU A 46 25.51 -5.43 2.08
C GLU A 46 24.97 -4.55 0.96
N PHE A 47 24.78 -5.11 -0.23
CA PHE A 47 24.13 -4.41 -1.35
C PHE A 47 22.76 -3.88 -0.95
N TRP A 48 21.90 -4.71 -0.31
CA TRP A 48 20.56 -4.30 0.06
C TRP A 48 20.55 -3.20 1.13
N ARG A 49 21.43 -3.28 2.14
CA ARG A 49 21.57 -2.24 3.18
C ARG A 49 22.03 -0.92 2.57
N LYS A 50 22.99 -0.94 1.65
CA LYS A 50 23.42 0.26 0.91
C LYS A 50 22.24 0.88 0.15
N ARG A 51 21.43 0.06 -0.53
CA ARG A 51 20.27 0.55 -1.28
C ARG A 51 19.20 1.12 -0.34
N ILE A 52 19.01 0.57 0.86
CA ILE A 52 18.12 1.12 1.87
C ILE A 52 18.57 2.51 2.31
N TYR A 53 19.87 2.71 2.50
CA TYR A 53 20.43 4.03 2.81
C TYR A 53 20.13 5.04 1.69
N GLU A 54 20.37 4.69 0.44
CA GLU A 54 20.06 5.54 -0.72
C GLU A 54 18.58 5.88 -0.81
N ILE A 55 17.68 4.91 -0.57
CA ILE A 55 16.21 5.12 -0.54
C ILE A 55 15.84 6.14 0.57
N ARG A 56 16.55 6.14 1.68
CA ARG A 56 16.33 7.09 2.79
C ARG A 56 16.77 8.49 2.39
N GLU A 57 17.91 8.62 1.74
CA GLU A 57 18.39 9.90 1.18
C GLU A 57 17.44 10.45 0.09
N GLU A 58 16.76 9.57 -0.65
CA GLU A 58 15.68 9.94 -1.58
C GLU A 58 14.40 10.48 -0.85
N GLY A 59 14.40 10.58 0.50
CA GLY A 59 13.25 11.02 1.28
C GLY A 59 12.15 9.97 1.46
N ARG A 60 12.39 8.71 1.08
CA ARG A 60 11.41 7.60 1.10
C ARG A 60 11.50 6.77 2.38
N GLU A 61 11.50 7.43 3.53
CA GLU A 61 11.73 6.83 4.84
C GLU A 61 10.84 5.61 5.15
N SER A 62 9.53 5.71 4.85
CA SER A 62 8.60 4.59 5.09
C SER A 62 8.94 3.35 4.25
N TYR A 63 9.40 3.55 3.01
CA TYR A 63 9.81 2.45 2.14
C TYR A 63 11.15 1.87 2.56
N ALA A 64 12.08 2.70 3.03
CA ALA A 64 13.33 2.25 3.63
C ALA A 64 13.09 1.35 4.85
N LYS A 65 12.22 1.77 5.79
CA LYS A 65 11.84 0.96 6.96
C LYS A 65 11.23 -0.38 6.60
N MET A 66 10.33 -0.42 5.62
CA MET A 66 9.74 -1.69 5.15
C MET A 66 10.79 -2.62 4.52
N ASN A 67 11.80 -2.07 3.82
CA ASN A 67 12.92 -2.85 3.31
C ASN A 67 13.82 -3.37 4.43
N GLU A 68 14.11 -2.59 5.49
CA GLU A 68 14.84 -3.05 6.67
C GLU A 68 14.18 -4.24 7.34
N GLU A 69 12.86 -4.17 7.53
CA GLU A 69 12.08 -5.30 8.04
C GLU A 69 12.19 -6.54 7.14
N THR A 70 12.21 -6.32 5.82
CA THR A 70 12.36 -7.43 4.87
C THR A 70 13.77 -8.03 4.95
N VAL A 71 14.81 -7.20 5.03
CA VAL A 71 16.19 -7.65 5.23
C VAL A 71 16.30 -8.48 6.50
N ARG A 72 15.72 -8.01 7.63
CA ARG A 72 15.74 -8.76 8.90
C ARG A 72 15.11 -10.15 8.75
N VAL A 73 13.95 -10.23 8.08
CA VAL A 73 13.26 -11.51 7.87
C VAL A 73 14.03 -12.41 6.91
N PHE A 74 14.63 -11.84 5.85
CA PHE A 74 15.46 -12.57 4.91
C PHE A 74 16.72 -13.12 5.60
N THR A 75 17.40 -12.31 6.40
CA THR A 75 18.57 -12.73 7.18
C THR A 75 18.25 -13.90 8.12
N ASN A 76 17.07 -13.89 8.74
CA ASN A 76 16.63 -14.98 9.62
C ASN A 76 16.34 -16.29 8.87
N ALA A 77 15.98 -16.21 7.60
CA ALA A 77 15.65 -17.37 6.77
C ALA A 77 16.87 -17.94 6.03
N GLU A 78 17.67 -17.07 5.43
CA GLU A 78 18.70 -17.45 4.45
C GLU A 78 20.12 -17.04 4.89
N GLY A 79 20.26 -16.20 5.93
CA GLY A 79 21.54 -15.61 6.26
C GLY A 79 22.01 -14.57 5.26
N ASP A 80 23.31 -14.30 5.25
CA ASP A 80 23.95 -13.51 4.21
C ASP A 80 24.49 -14.43 3.11
N ILE A 81 24.10 -14.16 1.87
CA ILE A 81 24.43 -14.97 0.71
C ILE A 81 25.21 -14.14 -0.31
N PRO A 82 26.10 -14.77 -1.10
CA PRO A 82 26.68 -14.11 -2.26
C PRO A 82 25.62 -13.81 -3.31
N ILE A 83 25.76 -12.68 -4.01
CA ILE A 83 24.81 -12.28 -5.08
C ILE A 83 24.65 -13.38 -6.13
N GLN A 84 25.73 -14.12 -6.43
CA GLN A 84 25.73 -15.20 -7.42
C GLN A 84 24.90 -16.43 -6.99
N ALA A 85 24.59 -16.55 -5.70
CA ALA A 85 23.72 -17.63 -5.19
C ALA A 85 22.23 -17.37 -5.41
N ILE A 86 21.86 -16.17 -5.86
CA ILE A 86 20.46 -15.81 -6.12
C ILE A 86 19.93 -16.59 -7.31
N ASN A 87 18.97 -17.47 -7.04
CA ASN A 87 18.34 -18.30 -8.07
C ASN A 87 16.87 -18.59 -7.67
N THR A 88 16.15 -19.32 -8.49
CA THR A 88 14.74 -19.66 -8.26
C THR A 88 14.54 -20.50 -6.99
N LEU A 89 15.46 -21.40 -6.65
CA LEU A 89 15.35 -22.24 -5.45
C LEU A 89 15.40 -21.41 -4.17
N LEU A 90 16.29 -20.41 -4.11
CA LEU A 90 16.35 -19.46 -3.00
C LEU A 90 15.02 -18.75 -2.78
N ILE A 91 14.40 -18.28 -3.87
CA ILE A 91 13.12 -17.55 -3.78
C ILE A 91 12.01 -18.46 -3.23
N GLU A 92 11.93 -19.69 -3.72
CA GLU A 92 10.95 -20.68 -3.26
C GLU A 92 11.22 -21.11 -1.81
N HIS A 93 12.48 -21.27 -1.42
CA HIS A 93 12.84 -21.58 -0.04
C HIS A 93 12.41 -20.46 0.92
N PHE A 94 12.77 -19.23 0.60
CA PHE A 94 12.36 -18.07 1.40
C PHE A 94 10.84 -17.95 1.53
N LYS A 95 10.10 -18.14 0.43
CA LYS A 95 8.64 -18.17 0.43
C LYS A 95 8.09 -19.27 1.34
N LYS A 96 8.57 -20.52 1.19
CA LYS A 96 8.16 -21.66 2.02
C LYS A 96 8.48 -21.44 3.49
N TRP A 97 9.66 -20.87 3.79
CA TRP A 97 10.05 -20.57 5.18
C TRP A 97 9.07 -19.57 5.81
N MET A 98 8.72 -18.47 5.12
CA MET A 98 7.73 -17.52 5.63
C MET A 98 6.35 -18.17 5.83
N THR A 99 5.90 -19.00 4.89
CA THR A 99 4.64 -19.75 5.03
C THR A 99 4.65 -20.67 6.24
N LYS A 100 5.73 -21.42 6.46
CA LYS A 100 5.90 -22.29 7.63
C LYS A 100 5.93 -21.51 8.95
N LYS A 101 6.42 -20.27 8.93
CA LYS A 101 6.40 -19.37 10.09
C LYS A 101 5.05 -18.68 10.32
N GLY A 102 4.02 -18.95 9.51
CA GLY A 102 2.68 -18.40 9.66
C GLY A 102 2.51 -16.96 9.17
N TYR A 103 3.39 -16.46 8.29
CA TYR A 103 3.20 -15.12 7.70
C TYR A 103 1.97 -15.11 6.79
N ALA A 104 1.15 -14.07 6.92
CA ALA A 104 0.00 -13.86 6.03
C ALA A 104 0.45 -13.59 4.59
N ASN A 105 -0.38 -14.00 3.59
CA ASN A 105 -0.09 -13.86 2.16
C ASN A 105 0.33 -12.43 1.76
N GLY A 106 -0.35 -11.40 2.24
CA GLY A 106 0.01 -10.01 1.96
C GLY A 106 1.40 -9.63 2.46
N ASN A 107 1.82 -10.19 3.60
CA ASN A 107 3.14 -9.95 4.17
C ASN A 107 4.23 -10.69 3.38
N ILE A 108 3.97 -11.94 2.98
CA ILE A 108 4.85 -12.71 2.10
C ILE A 108 5.00 -11.97 0.76
N GLY A 109 3.88 -11.54 0.16
CA GLY A 109 3.88 -10.83 -1.11
C GLY A 109 4.66 -9.52 -1.08
N LEU A 110 4.52 -8.73 -0.01
CA LEU A 110 5.28 -7.50 0.19
C LEU A 110 6.80 -7.77 0.22
N ARG A 111 7.23 -8.77 1.01
CA ARG A 111 8.66 -9.10 1.14
C ARG A 111 9.25 -9.65 -0.16
N LEU A 112 8.52 -10.51 -0.85
CA LEU A 112 8.94 -11.00 -2.16
C LEU A 112 9.00 -9.88 -3.20
N THR A 113 8.12 -8.89 -3.13
CA THR A 113 8.17 -7.70 -4.01
C THR A 113 9.39 -6.84 -3.74
N HIS A 114 9.78 -6.64 -2.48
CA HIS A 114 11.02 -5.94 -2.13
C HIS A 114 12.25 -6.71 -2.65
N LEU A 115 12.30 -8.02 -2.42
CA LEU A 115 13.37 -8.90 -2.90
C LEU A 115 13.48 -8.84 -4.43
N LYS A 116 12.35 -8.95 -5.15
CA LYS A 116 12.31 -8.85 -6.61
C LYS A 116 12.83 -7.51 -7.11
N ALA A 117 12.51 -6.42 -6.44
CA ALA A 117 13.01 -5.10 -6.80
C ALA A 117 14.55 -5.02 -6.69
N ARG A 118 15.15 -5.60 -5.65
CA ARG A 118 16.61 -5.63 -5.48
C ARG A 118 17.30 -6.52 -6.51
N ILE A 119 16.72 -7.68 -6.78
CA ILE A 119 17.23 -8.58 -7.83
C ILE A 119 17.16 -7.91 -9.20
N ASN A 120 16.10 -7.20 -9.52
CA ASN A 120 15.98 -6.45 -10.77
C ASN A 120 17.06 -5.35 -10.90
N GLU A 121 17.42 -4.68 -9.80
CA GLU A 121 18.51 -3.70 -9.80
C GLU A 121 19.87 -4.36 -10.08
N LEU A 122 20.14 -5.53 -9.47
CA LEU A 122 21.36 -6.30 -9.70
C LEU A 122 21.47 -6.81 -11.15
N ILE A 123 20.36 -7.26 -11.73
CA ILE A 123 20.33 -7.69 -13.14
C ILE A 123 20.58 -6.50 -14.07
N LYS A 124 19.89 -5.37 -13.83
CA LYS A 124 20.03 -4.16 -14.63
C LYS A 124 21.43 -3.56 -14.58
N SER A 125 22.10 -3.66 -13.44
CA SER A 125 23.49 -3.20 -13.28
C SER A 125 24.53 -4.18 -13.83
N GLY A 126 24.11 -5.38 -14.29
CA GLY A 126 25.01 -6.42 -14.78
C GLY A 126 25.81 -7.16 -13.69
N VAL A 127 25.54 -6.86 -12.42
CA VAL A 127 26.20 -7.53 -11.27
C VAL A 127 25.72 -8.96 -11.12
N LEU A 128 24.43 -9.19 -11.26
CA LEU A 128 23.84 -10.54 -11.33
C LEU A 128 23.55 -10.89 -12.79
N LYS A 129 24.30 -11.88 -13.33
CA LYS A 129 24.08 -12.45 -14.65
C LYS A 129 23.30 -13.75 -14.49
N THR A 130 22.18 -13.89 -15.15
CA THR A 130 21.32 -15.07 -15.09
C THR A 130 20.58 -15.26 -16.40
N ASP A 131 20.49 -16.52 -16.87
CA ASP A 131 19.74 -16.86 -18.08
C ASP A 131 18.22 -16.88 -17.82
N VAL A 132 17.83 -17.21 -16.60
CA VAL A 132 16.44 -17.26 -16.17
C VAL A 132 16.26 -16.33 -14.96
N HIS A 133 15.30 -15.45 -15.03
CA HIS A 133 15.01 -14.55 -13.92
C HIS A 133 14.64 -15.35 -12.65
N PRO A 134 15.23 -15.07 -11.46
CA PRO A 134 14.96 -15.84 -10.23
C PRO A 134 13.49 -15.95 -9.82
N PHE A 135 12.66 -15.00 -10.25
CA PHE A 135 11.20 -15.00 -10.04
C PHE A 135 10.39 -15.55 -11.22
N ALA A 136 11.03 -16.19 -12.24
CA ALA A 136 10.32 -16.64 -13.44
C ALA A 136 9.14 -17.57 -13.14
N TYR A 137 9.29 -18.45 -12.15
CA TYR A 137 8.30 -19.47 -11.78
C TYR A 137 7.62 -19.20 -10.43
N THR A 138 7.97 -18.13 -9.74
CA THR A 138 7.40 -17.81 -8.42
C THR A 138 6.19 -16.91 -8.54
N LYS A 139 5.01 -17.43 -8.21
CA LYS A 139 3.82 -16.60 -8.02
C LYS A 139 3.90 -15.88 -6.67
N ILE A 140 3.95 -14.55 -6.72
CA ILE A 140 3.92 -13.70 -5.53
C ILE A 140 2.48 -13.67 -5.01
N PRO A 141 2.23 -14.10 -3.75
CA PRO A 141 0.89 -14.07 -3.19
C PRO A 141 0.42 -12.63 -2.93
N THR A 142 -0.88 -12.41 -3.08
CA THR A 142 -1.54 -11.14 -2.79
C THR A 142 -2.33 -11.23 -1.50
N ALA A 143 -2.51 -10.10 -0.83
CA ALA A 143 -3.45 -10.02 0.28
C ALA A 143 -4.88 -10.12 -0.25
N GLU A 144 -5.74 -10.78 0.50
CA GLU A 144 -7.17 -10.67 0.26
C GLU A 144 -7.64 -9.24 0.60
N PRO A 145 -8.54 -8.65 -0.21
CA PRO A 145 -9.12 -7.37 0.10
C PRO A 145 -9.82 -7.43 1.45
N LYS A 146 -9.52 -6.51 2.36
CA LYS A 146 -10.30 -6.38 3.58
C LYS A 146 -11.65 -5.76 3.26
N GLU A 147 -12.72 -6.43 3.56
CA GLU A 147 -14.04 -5.86 3.60
C GLU A 147 -14.18 -5.02 4.87
N CYS A 148 -14.31 -3.73 4.71
CA CYS A 148 -14.44 -2.77 5.80
C CYS A 148 -15.27 -1.55 5.41
N ASP A 149 -15.99 -1.63 4.30
CA ASP A 149 -17.05 -0.71 3.93
C ASP A 149 -18.28 -0.97 4.82
N LEU A 150 -19.01 0.08 5.11
CA LEU A 150 -20.20 0.05 5.92
C LEU A 150 -21.43 -0.07 5.03
N THR A 151 -22.45 -0.77 5.52
CA THR A 151 -23.78 -0.65 4.92
C THR A 151 -24.37 0.73 5.19
N ILE A 152 -25.44 1.09 4.48
CA ILE A 152 -26.11 2.38 4.68
C ILE A 152 -26.68 2.50 6.10
N GLU A 153 -27.23 1.41 6.65
CA GLU A 153 -27.79 1.36 8.01
C GLU A 153 -26.69 1.52 9.06
N GLU A 154 -25.56 0.85 8.87
CA GLU A 154 -24.40 0.98 9.76
C GLU A 154 -23.82 2.40 9.74
N PHE A 155 -23.71 3.00 8.54
CA PHE A 155 -23.25 4.38 8.40
C PHE A 155 -24.21 5.36 9.09
N GLN A 156 -25.50 5.25 8.83
CA GLN A 156 -26.52 6.08 9.47
C GLN A 156 -26.54 5.87 11.00
N LYS A 157 -26.36 4.65 11.48
CA LYS A 157 -26.26 4.35 12.91
C LYS A 157 -25.08 5.09 13.54
N ILE A 158 -23.92 5.07 12.92
CA ILE A 158 -22.75 5.83 13.39
C ILE A 158 -23.04 7.33 13.37
N ARG A 159 -23.59 7.84 12.27
CA ARG A 159 -23.87 9.26 12.08
C ARG A 159 -24.86 9.80 13.10
N ASN A 160 -25.98 9.11 13.32
CA ASN A 160 -27.13 9.61 14.06
C ASN A 160 -27.06 9.31 15.57
N THR A 161 -26.28 8.32 16.02
CA THR A 161 -26.18 8.00 17.44
C THR A 161 -25.34 9.04 18.17
N VAL A 162 -25.87 9.60 19.22
CA VAL A 162 -25.11 10.40 20.17
C VAL A 162 -24.22 9.47 20.97
N VAL A 163 -22.91 9.73 20.99
CA VAL A 163 -21.94 8.91 21.71
C VAL A 163 -21.35 9.71 22.88
N GLU A 164 -21.20 9.03 24.00
CA GLU A 164 -20.58 9.60 25.19
C GLU A 164 -19.09 9.24 25.22
N GLY A 165 -18.29 10.20 25.73
CA GLY A 165 -16.88 10.02 25.90
C GLY A 165 -16.02 10.50 24.71
N LYS A 166 -14.90 11.13 25.04
CA LYS A 166 -14.00 11.80 24.08
C LYS A 166 -13.46 10.87 22.98
N ARG A 167 -13.22 9.59 23.30
CA ARG A 167 -12.64 8.64 22.34
C ARG A 167 -13.64 8.25 21.25
N MET A 168 -14.84 7.83 21.66
CA MET A 168 -15.87 7.46 20.70
C MET A 168 -16.27 8.64 19.83
N GLN A 169 -16.41 9.82 20.44
CA GLN A 169 -16.69 11.06 19.70
C GLN A 169 -15.58 11.38 18.68
N LEU A 170 -14.31 11.26 19.07
CA LEU A 170 -13.20 11.46 18.14
C LEU A 170 -13.21 10.42 17.02
N GLY A 171 -13.46 9.16 17.33
CA GLY A 171 -13.60 8.09 16.32
C GLY A 171 -14.69 8.41 15.32
N LYS A 172 -15.89 8.75 15.81
CA LYS A 172 -17.03 9.16 14.99
C LYS A 172 -16.70 10.37 14.11
N ASP A 173 -16.19 11.45 14.71
CA ASP A 173 -15.88 12.69 13.98
C ASP A 173 -14.83 12.46 12.89
N MET A 174 -13.78 11.69 13.18
CA MET A 174 -12.73 11.41 12.20
C MET A 174 -13.21 10.50 11.06
N LEU A 175 -14.09 9.54 11.34
CA LEU A 175 -14.71 8.71 10.31
C LEU A 175 -15.58 9.57 9.37
N LEU A 176 -16.51 10.32 9.94
CA LEU A 176 -17.44 11.17 9.21
C LEU A 176 -16.69 12.24 8.40
N LEU A 177 -15.71 12.92 9.01
CA LEU A 177 -14.91 13.93 8.32
C LEU A 177 -14.17 13.32 7.13
N SER A 178 -13.52 12.16 7.31
CA SER A 178 -12.87 11.47 6.20
C SER A 178 -13.87 11.13 5.09
N PHE A 179 -15.05 10.63 5.43
CA PHE A 179 -16.11 10.29 4.47
C PHE A 179 -16.57 11.51 3.68
N TYR A 180 -16.92 12.62 4.35
CA TYR A 180 -17.37 13.86 3.71
C TYR A 180 -16.29 14.52 2.84
N LEU A 181 -15.02 14.20 3.09
CA LEU A 181 -13.88 14.58 2.26
C LEU A 181 -13.43 13.45 1.33
N CYS A 182 -14.38 12.65 0.80
CA CYS A 182 -14.15 11.57 -0.17
C CYS A 182 -13.20 10.48 0.33
N GLY A 183 -13.20 10.17 1.61
CA GLY A 183 -12.31 9.16 2.18
C GLY A 183 -10.84 9.55 2.16
N ILE A 184 -10.54 10.81 2.44
CA ILE A 184 -9.16 11.30 2.57
C ILE A 184 -8.37 10.46 3.59
N ASN A 185 -7.11 10.12 3.27
CA ASN A 185 -6.28 9.36 4.21
C ASN A 185 -5.91 10.19 5.44
N LEU A 186 -5.75 9.55 6.59
CA LEU A 186 -5.43 10.24 7.85
C LEU A 186 -4.20 11.14 7.73
N LYS A 187 -3.14 10.68 7.07
CA LYS A 187 -1.92 11.47 6.90
C LYS A 187 -2.15 12.75 6.09
N ASP A 188 -2.93 12.64 5.02
CA ASP A 188 -3.27 13.79 4.18
C ASP A 188 -4.22 14.73 4.95
N LEU A 189 -5.24 14.18 5.62
CA LEU A 189 -6.20 14.94 6.44
C LEU A 189 -5.54 15.83 7.50
N LEU A 190 -4.47 15.36 8.13
CA LEU A 190 -3.73 16.10 9.16
C LEU A 190 -2.85 17.22 8.60
N SER A 191 -2.59 17.24 7.31
CA SER A 191 -1.68 18.20 6.67
C SER A 191 -2.35 19.20 5.76
N VAL A 192 -3.60 18.96 5.36
CA VAL A 192 -4.33 19.82 4.43
C VAL A 192 -4.92 21.04 5.11
N ASN A 193 -5.02 22.14 4.35
CA ASN A 193 -5.71 23.34 4.81
C ASN A 193 -7.22 23.20 4.61
N LEU A 194 -7.99 23.33 5.69
CA LEU A 194 -9.45 23.19 5.75
C LEU A 194 -10.18 24.51 5.98
N SER A 195 -9.49 25.66 5.91
CA SER A 195 -10.08 26.98 6.19
C SER A 195 -11.05 27.50 5.12
N GLY A 196 -11.00 26.92 3.90
CA GLY A 196 -11.81 27.37 2.77
C GLY A 196 -13.03 26.50 2.51
N ASN A 197 -13.73 26.80 1.40
CA ASN A 197 -14.83 25.97 0.90
C ASN A 197 -14.37 24.89 -0.09
N VAL A 198 -13.08 24.87 -0.42
CA VAL A 198 -12.48 23.95 -1.39
C VAL A 198 -11.21 23.39 -0.78
N LEU A 199 -11.10 22.07 -0.79
CA LEU A 199 -9.91 21.33 -0.40
C LEU A 199 -9.05 21.09 -1.64
N SER A 200 -7.79 21.54 -1.61
CA SER A 200 -6.83 21.27 -2.68
C SER A 200 -5.52 20.73 -2.09
N PHE A 201 -5.11 19.56 -2.54
CA PHE A 201 -3.89 18.92 -2.01
C PHE A 201 -3.28 17.89 -2.97
N GLU A 202 -1.99 17.63 -2.80
CA GLU A 202 -1.30 16.50 -3.40
C GLU A 202 -1.22 15.33 -2.41
N ARG A 203 -1.53 14.12 -2.83
CA ARG A 203 -1.44 12.95 -1.93
C ARG A 203 0.00 12.68 -1.53
N THR A 204 0.25 12.60 -0.23
CA THR A 204 1.58 12.28 0.33
C THR A 204 2.15 10.96 -0.22
N LYS A 205 1.31 9.97 -0.50
CA LYS A 205 1.74 8.66 -1.03
C LYS A 205 2.30 8.74 -2.45
N THR A 206 1.86 9.68 -3.27
CA THR A 206 2.22 9.77 -4.70
C THR A 206 3.16 10.94 -5.02
N ILE A 207 3.55 11.73 -4.03
CA ILE A 207 4.40 12.91 -4.21
C ILE A 207 5.76 12.58 -4.86
N HIS A 208 6.29 11.37 -4.61
CA HIS A 208 7.53 10.86 -5.19
C HIS A 208 7.31 9.99 -6.45
N ALA A 209 6.08 9.89 -6.95
CA ALA A 209 5.82 9.12 -8.16
C ALA A 209 6.30 9.91 -9.39
N LYS A 210 7.08 9.27 -10.26
CA LYS A 210 7.62 9.87 -11.51
C LYS A 210 6.54 10.29 -12.53
N THR A 211 5.30 9.87 -12.33
CA THR A 211 4.17 10.15 -13.22
C THR A 211 3.30 11.24 -12.61
N GLY A 212 3.55 12.49 -12.97
CA GLY A 212 2.68 13.66 -12.83
C GLY A 212 2.07 13.88 -11.43
N LYS A 213 2.26 15.07 -10.90
CA LYS A 213 1.57 15.54 -9.70
C LYS A 213 0.07 15.61 -10.01
N SER A 214 -0.75 14.80 -9.32
CA SER A 214 -2.21 14.96 -9.37
C SER A 214 -2.65 15.81 -8.19
N ASN A 215 -2.91 17.08 -8.45
CA ASN A 215 -3.57 17.94 -7.48
C ASN A 215 -5.06 17.57 -7.44
N ILE A 216 -5.54 17.19 -6.27
CA ILE A 216 -6.94 16.87 -6.02
C ILE A 216 -7.61 18.15 -5.54
N THR A 217 -8.69 18.54 -6.20
CA THR A 217 -9.48 19.70 -5.82
C THR A 217 -10.93 19.30 -5.68
N ILE A 218 -11.45 19.31 -4.46
CA ILE A 218 -12.84 18.93 -4.13
C ILE A 218 -13.50 20.02 -3.27
N PRO A 219 -14.80 20.25 -3.42
CA PRO A 219 -15.53 21.13 -2.51
C PRO A 219 -15.64 20.51 -1.12
N ILE A 220 -15.62 21.35 -0.09
CA ILE A 220 -15.92 20.94 1.28
C ILE A 220 -17.43 21.05 1.47
N HIS A 221 -18.11 19.91 1.60
CA HIS A 221 -19.54 19.86 1.81
C HIS A 221 -19.95 20.41 3.19
N GLU A 222 -21.15 20.96 3.28
CA GLU A 222 -21.68 21.59 4.52
C GLU A 222 -21.66 20.64 5.72
N GLU A 223 -21.91 19.34 5.51
CA GLU A 223 -21.87 18.32 6.55
C GLU A 223 -20.49 18.13 7.20
N ALA A 224 -19.42 18.51 6.52
CA ALA A 224 -18.06 18.46 7.07
C ALA A 224 -17.74 19.64 7.98
N LYS A 225 -18.39 20.81 7.75
CA LYS A 225 -18.04 22.08 8.40
C LYS A 225 -18.15 22.06 9.92
N PRO A 226 -19.20 21.49 10.54
CA PRO A 226 -19.29 21.41 12.01
C PRO A 226 -18.11 20.64 12.63
N ILE A 227 -17.68 19.56 11.98
CA ILE A 227 -16.54 18.77 12.46
C ILE A 227 -15.24 19.54 12.25
N ILE A 228 -15.07 20.17 11.09
CA ILE A 228 -13.90 21.01 10.82
C ILE A 228 -13.79 22.11 11.87
N THR A 229 -14.87 22.85 12.11
CA THR A 229 -14.91 23.95 13.10
C THR A 229 -14.49 23.51 14.50
N LYS A 230 -14.84 22.27 14.88
CA LYS A 230 -14.49 21.69 16.18
C LYS A 230 -12.99 21.44 16.35
N TYR A 231 -12.28 21.13 15.26
CA TYR A 231 -10.89 20.68 15.31
C TYR A 231 -9.90 21.57 14.54
N ILE A 232 -10.37 22.60 13.86
CA ILE A 232 -9.48 23.46 13.07
C ILE A 232 -8.64 24.39 13.95
N SER A 233 -7.34 24.43 13.69
CA SER A 233 -6.41 25.37 14.31
C SER A 233 -6.44 26.74 13.60
N LYS A 234 -5.82 27.76 14.21
CA LYS A 234 -5.60 29.08 13.58
C LYS A 234 -4.80 29.01 12.26
N LYS A 235 -4.06 27.91 12.04
CA LYS A 235 -3.29 27.67 10.82
C LYS A 235 -4.10 26.99 9.71
N GLY A 236 -5.37 26.69 9.95
CA GLY A 236 -6.24 26.04 8.98
C GLY A 236 -6.08 24.52 8.87
N VAL A 237 -5.25 23.90 9.72
CA VAL A 237 -5.07 22.44 9.77
C VAL A 237 -5.72 21.87 11.02
N LEU A 238 -6.00 20.55 11.05
CA LEU A 238 -6.57 19.92 12.23
C LEU A 238 -5.61 19.96 13.43
N ASP A 239 -6.15 20.32 14.58
CA ASP A 239 -5.50 20.27 15.89
C ASP A 239 -6.38 19.46 16.85
N LEU A 240 -5.86 18.33 17.30
CA LEU A 240 -6.57 17.44 18.23
C LEU A 240 -6.30 17.80 19.72
N GLY A 241 -5.58 18.89 19.97
CA GLY A 241 -5.32 19.41 21.31
C GLY A 241 -4.23 18.65 22.09
N TYR A 242 -3.42 17.82 21.44
CA TYR A 242 -2.28 17.11 22.05
C TYR A 242 -1.16 16.81 21.06
N SER A 243 0.05 16.68 21.57
CA SER A 243 1.22 16.31 20.73
C SER A 243 1.26 14.80 20.47
N TYR A 244 1.53 14.41 19.23
CA TYR A 244 1.60 13.01 18.83
C TYR A 244 2.61 12.77 17.69
N THR A 245 3.11 11.55 17.61
CA THR A 245 3.73 11.05 16.38
C THR A 245 2.65 10.43 15.50
N TYR A 246 2.79 10.51 14.18
CA TYR A 246 1.81 9.95 13.26
C TYR A 246 1.48 8.46 13.54
N PRO A 247 2.48 7.55 13.79
CA PRO A 247 2.17 6.16 14.10
C PRO A 247 1.34 5.97 15.38
N ASN A 248 1.59 6.80 16.41
CA ASN A 248 0.84 6.74 17.65
C ASN A 248 -0.59 7.25 17.47
N LEU A 249 -0.75 8.35 16.73
CA LEU A 249 -2.08 8.85 16.42
C LEU A 249 -2.88 7.85 15.58
N GLN A 250 -2.27 7.22 14.58
CA GLN A 250 -2.95 6.19 13.78
C GLN A 250 -3.44 5.02 14.63
N LYS A 251 -2.62 4.55 15.57
CA LYS A 251 -3.03 3.50 16.53
C LYS A 251 -4.17 3.98 17.42
N TYR A 252 -4.09 5.21 17.91
CA TYR A 252 -5.11 5.80 18.78
C TYR A 252 -6.45 5.97 18.07
N ILE A 253 -6.46 6.50 16.86
CA ILE A 253 -7.68 6.61 16.05
C ILE A 253 -8.30 5.23 15.77
N ASN A 254 -7.50 4.22 15.46
CA ASN A 254 -8.01 2.86 15.27
C ASN A 254 -8.56 2.26 16.58
N LEU A 255 -8.01 2.62 17.74
CA LEU A 255 -8.59 2.25 19.04
C LEU A 255 -9.96 2.92 19.24
N CYS A 256 -10.06 4.22 18.96
CA CYS A 256 -11.33 4.96 19.02
C CYS A 256 -12.40 4.34 18.09
N MET A 257 -12.02 3.93 16.89
CA MET A 257 -12.91 3.23 15.95
C MET A 257 -13.38 1.88 16.48
N ARG A 258 -12.50 1.14 17.14
CA ARG A 258 -12.86 -0.15 17.75
C ARG A 258 -13.86 0.03 18.89
N GLU A 259 -13.62 0.98 19.80
CA GLU A 259 -14.54 1.30 20.89
C GLU A 259 -15.91 1.73 20.33
N LEU A 260 -15.93 2.56 19.29
CA LEU A 260 -17.16 2.99 18.60
C LEU A 260 -17.89 1.79 17.98
N LYS A 261 -17.18 0.89 17.31
CA LYS A 261 -17.71 -0.34 16.72
C LYS A 261 -18.41 -1.22 17.77
N GLU A 262 -17.72 -1.47 18.88
CA GLU A 262 -18.23 -2.30 19.97
C GLU A 262 -19.47 -1.68 20.61
N HIS A 263 -19.44 -0.37 20.90
CA HIS A 263 -20.57 0.36 21.46
C HIS A 263 -21.82 0.33 20.56
N LEU A 264 -21.62 0.50 19.25
CA LEU A 264 -22.72 0.52 18.29
C LEU A 264 -23.13 -0.86 17.76
N GLY A 265 -22.42 -1.94 18.11
CA GLY A 265 -22.68 -3.27 17.60
C GLY A 265 -22.53 -3.39 16.08
N ILE A 266 -21.58 -2.65 15.49
CA ILE A 266 -21.25 -2.74 14.06
C ILE A 266 -20.59 -4.08 13.78
N LYS A 267 -21.08 -4.81 12.77
CA LYS A 267 -20.54 -6.14 12.43
C LYS A 267 -19.23 -6.05 11.64
N GLN A 268 -19.17 -5.14 10.70
CA GLN A 268 -18.04 -4.93 9.83
C GLN A 268 -16.78 -4.46 10.59
N THR A 269 -15.60 -4.66 9.99
CA THR A 269 -14.37 -4.10 10.55
C THR A 269 -14.39 -2.58 10.42
N LEU A 270 -14.40 -1.88 11.56
CA LEU A 270 -14.37 -0.42 11.56
C LEU A 270 -12.95 0.09 11.81
N CYS A 271 -12.42 0.81 10.85
CA CYS A 271 -11.13 1.48 10.93
C CYS A 271 -11.19 2.82 10.16
N PHE A 272 -10.19 3.66 10.28
CA PHE A 272 -10.19 4.94 9.55
C PHE A 272 -10.37 4.77 8.03
N TYR A 273 -9.85 3.68 7.47
CA TYR A 273 -9.96 3.38 6.03
C TYR A 273 -11.39 2.98 5.62
N SER A 274 -12.24 2.61 6.56
CA SER A 274 -13.66 2.29 6.30
C SER A 274 -14.40 3.45 5.64
N ALA A 275 -14.14 4.69 6.08
CA ALA A 275 -14.73 5.88 5.46
C ALA A 275 -14.47 5.95 3.94
N ARG A 276 -13.24 5.64 3.53
CA ARG A 276 -12.85 5.65 2.12
C ARG A 276 -13.50 4.54 1.31
N LYS A 277 -13.56 3.34 1.87
CA LYS A 277 -14.22 2.21 1.21
C LYS A 277 -15.73 2.44 1.10
N THR A 278 -16.35 2.92 2.17
CA THR A 278 -17.78 3.25 2.19
C THR A 278 -18.14 4.34 1.18
N PHE A 279 -17.34 5.43 1.09
CA PHE A 279 -17.56 6.45 0.07
C PHE A 279 -17.48 5.88 -1.35
N ALA A 280 -16.46 5.06 -1.63
CA ALA A 280 -16.28 4.44 -2.93
C ALA A 280 -17.43 3.47 -3.27
N GLN A 281 -17.87 2.67 -2.29
CA GLN A 281 -18.98 1.72 -2.45
C GLN A 281 -20.28 2.45 -2.76
N PHE A 282 -20.68 3.42 -1.95
CA PHE A 282 -21.90 4.20 -2.17
C PHE A 282 -21.86 4.97 -3.50
N ALA A 283 -20.71 5.55 -3.85
CA ALA A 283 -20.56 6.19 -5.15
C ALA A 283 -20.76 5.21 -6.32
N SER A 284 -20.25 3.98 -6.20
CA SER A 284 -20.43 2.92 -7.19
C SER A 284 -21.90 2.46 -7.30
N GLU A 285 -22.58 2.24 -6.18
CA GLU A 285 -24.01 1.89 -6.11
C GLU A 285 -24.87 2.95 -6.79
N LEU A 286 -24.55 4.21 -6.57
CA LEU A 286 -25.23 5.36 -7.20
C LEU A 286 -24.87 5.56 -8.68
N GLY A 287 -24.05 4.70 -9.26
CA GLY A 287 -23.68 4.76 -10.67
C GLY A 287 -22.75 5.90 -11.05
N ILE A 288 -22.01 6.43 -10.08
CA ILE A 288 -20.98 7.43 -10.38
C ILE A 288 -19.85 6.73 -11.16
N PRO A 289 -19.43 7.28 -12.31
CA PRO A 289 -18.38 6.67 -13.13
C PRO A 289 -17.06 6.47 -12.35
N ASP A 290 -16.40 5.32 -12.52
CA ASP A 290 -15.15 4.98 -11.84
C ASP A 290 -14.10 6.09 -11.89
N GLY A 291 -14.00 6.81 -13.04
CA GLY A 291 -13.05 7.90 -13.15
C GLY A 291 -13.35 9.11 -12.28
N VAL A 292 -14.62 9.33 -11.97
CA VAL A 292 -15.01 10.39 -11.03
C VAL A 292 -14.72 9.91 -9.61
N ILE A 293 -15.02 8.65 -9.30
CA ILE A 293 -14.70 8.03 -8.01
C ILE A 293 -13.17 8.07 -7.78
N ASP A 294 -12.38 7.62 -8.74
CA ASP A 294 -10.91 7.65 -8.67
C ASP A 294 -10.36 9.06 -8.46
N TYR A 295 -10.94 10.06 -9.14
CA TYR A 295 -10.56 11.45 -8.93
C TYR A 295 -10.87 11.89 -7.49
N CYS A 296 -12.08 11.67 -6.99
CA CYS A 296 -12.48 11.99 -5.62
C CYS A 296 -11.57 11.32 -4.59
N LEU A 297 -11.21 10.06 -4.84
CA LEU A 297 -10.29 9.30 -4.00
C LEU A 297 -8.82 9.72 -4.20
N GLY A 298 -8.51 10.54 -5.18
CA GLY A 298 -7.15 10.94 -5.52
C GLY A 298 -6.28 9.82 -6.04
N HIS A 299 -6.85 8.87 -6.74
CA HIS A 299 -6.09 7.87 -7.47
C HIS A 299 -5.56 8.47 -8.78
N SER A 300 -4.35 8.05 -9.19
CA SER A 300 -3.82 8.42 -10.50
C SER A 300 -4.54 7.61 -11.59
N ASP A 301 -4.89 8.25 -12.67
CA ASP A 301 -5.64 7.72 -13.85
C ASP A 301 -4.90 6.59 -14.62
N LYS A 302 -4.16 5.72 -13.95
CA LYS A 302 -3.35 4.67 -14.61
C LYS A 302 -4.17 3.55 -15.26
N SER A 303 -5.42 3.38 -14.86
CA SER A 303 -6.26 2.24 -15.27
C SER A 303 -6.99 2.43 -16.60
N LYS A 304 -7.03 3.64 -17.16
CA LYS A 304 -7.93 3.99 -18.27
C LYS A 304 -7.33 3.94 -19.69
N GLY A 305 -6.12 3.41 -19.86
CA GLY A 305 -5.51 3.32 -21.19
C GLY A 305 -5.50 4.67 -21.91
N ILE A 306 -5.84 4.67 -23.21
CA ILE A 306 -5.83 5.86 -24.09
C ILE A 306 -6.91 6.88 -23.71
N ILE A 307 -8.06 6.47 -23.16
CA ILE A 307 -9.20 7.34 -22.81
C ILE A 307 -8.79 8.47 -21.84
N ARG A 308 -7.84 8.22 -20.93
CA ARG A 308 -7.33 9.24 -20.00
C ARG A 308 -6.78 10.50 -20.68
N TYR A 309 -6.33 10.41 -21.91
CA TYR A 309 -5.81 11.56 -22.64
C TYR A 309 -6.91 12.43 -23.24
N TYR A 310 -8.12 11.88 -23.37
CA TYR A 310 -9.26 12.57 -23.99
C TYR A 310 -10.29 13.06 -22.97
N THR A 311 -10.33 12.48 -21.78
CA THR A 311 -11.31 12.84 -20.75
C THR A 311 -10.61 13.29 -19.48
N LYS A 312 -10.94 14.50 -19.01
CA LYS A 312 -10.55 15.01 -17.69
C LYS A 312 -11.77 15.11 -16.81
N VAL A 313 -11.70 14.52 -15.62
CA VAL A 313 -12.72 14.77 -14.59
C VAL A 313 -12.57 16.22 -14.12
N LYS A 314 -13.65 16.98 -14.22
CA LYS A 314 -13.70 18.37 -13.77
C LYS A 314 -14.15 18.42 -12.31
N GLN A 315 -13.71 19.46 -11.58
CA GLN A 315 -14.12 19.72 -10.20
C GLN A 315 -15.66 19.68 -10.05
N LYS A 316 -16.41 20.20 -11.02
CA LYS A 316 -17.88 20.15 -11.01
C LYS A 316 -18.45 18.72 -11.01
N GLN A 317 -17.80 17.77 -11.69
CA GLN A 317 -18.24 16.36 -11.66
C GLN A 317 -17.99 15.74 -10.29
N ALA A 318 -16.86 16.07 -9.65
CA ALA A 318 -16.60 15.65 -8.29
C ALA A 318 -17.60 16.25 -7.29
N GLU A 319 -17.95 17.52 -7.44
CA GLU A 319 -18.98 18.19 -6.63
C GLU A 319 -20.34 17.49 -6.74
N ILE A 320 -20.79 17.20 -7.95
CA ILE A 320 -22.05 16.47 -8.18
C ILE A 320 -21.99 15.08 -7.54
N ALA A 321 -20.86 14.38 -7.66
CA ALA A 321 -20.68 13.06 -7.06
C ALA A 321 -20.73 13.11 -5.55
N ILE A 322 -20.03 14.06 -4.92
CA ILE A 322 -20.00 14.25 -3.47
C ILE A 322 -21.42 14.55 -2.95
N ASN A 323 -22.09 15.52 -3.57
CA ASN A 323 -23.45 15.92 -3.17
C ASN A 323 -24.42 14.72 -3.29
N ARG A 324 -24.32 13.93 -4.36
CA ARG A 324 -25.16 12.74 -4.54
C ARG A 324 -24.90 11.65 -3.51
N VAL A 325 -23.64 11.39 -3.16
CA VAL A 325 -23.30 10.41 -2.10
C VAL A 325 -23.81 10.90 -0.73
N ILE A 326 -23.68 12.20 -0.44
CA ILE A 326 -24.14 12.76 0.84
C ILE A 326 -25.67 12.81 0.88
N ASP A 327 -26.34 13.15 -0.21
CA ASP A 327 -27.81 13.09 -0.31
C ASP A 327 -28.32 11.66 -0.08
N TYR A 328 -27.64 10.66 -0.64
CA TYR A 328 -27.97 9.24 -0.40
C TYR A 328 -27.87 8.85 1.08
N VAL A 329 -26.83 9.24 1.80
CA VAL A 329 -26.72 8.92 3.22
C VAL A 329 -27.68 9.73 4.10
N ASN A 330 -28.18 10.86 3.60
CA ASN A 330 -29.20 11.68 4.26
C ASN A 330 -30.60 11.08 4.09
N ASP A 331 -30.92 10.63 2.90
CA ASP A 331 -32.20 10.07 2.50
C ASP A 331 -32.02 8.85 1.59
N PRO A 332 -31.75 7.66 2.17
CA PRO A 332 -31.52 6.44 1.39
C PRO A 332 -32.74 6.00 0.60
N ASP A 333 -33.95 6.21 1.15
CA ASP A 333 -35.21 5.75 0.53
C ASP A 333 -35.42 6.39 -0.84
N LYS A 334 -34.98 7.62 -1.03
CA LYS A 334 -35.00 8.33 -2.31
C LYS A 334 -34.25 7.60 -3.43
N TYR A 335 -33.27 6.79 -3.10
CA TYR A 335 -32.39 6.11 -4.06
C TYR A 335 -32.64 4.60 -4.18
N LYS A 336 -33.52 4.03 -3.33
CA LYS A 336 -33.76 2.59 -3.25
C LYS A 336 -34.11 1.98 -4.60
N ASP A 337 -35.18 2.46 -5.24
CA ASP A 337 -35.64 1.93 -6.53
C ASP A 337 -34.56 2.06 -7.63
N TYR A 338 -33.79 3.16 -7.60
CA TYR A 338 -32.71 3.38 -8.55
C TYR A 338 -31.56 2.39 -8.37
N ILE A 339 -31.17 2.10 -7.13
CA ILE A 339 -30.10 1.15 -6.80
C ILE A 339 -30.52 -0.27 -7.16
N GLU A 340 -31.76 -0.67 -6.82
CA GLU A 340 -32.34 -1.96 -7.17
C GLU A 340 -32.39 -2.16 -8.69
N MET A 341 -32.94 -1.20 -9.43
CA MET A 341 -32.95 -1.24 -10.90
C MET A 341 -31.53 -1.39 -11.50
N ARG A 342 -30.54 -0.69 -10.96
CA ARG A 342 -29.16 -0.82 -11.44
C ARG A 342 -28.56 -2.19 -11.16
N ALA A 343 -28.83 -2.77 -9.99
CA ALA A 343 -28.37 -4.11 -9.63
C ALA A 343 -28.95 -5.13 -10.62
N ASP A 344 -30.24 -5.05 -10.92
CA ASP A 344 -30.90 -5.93 -11.89
C ASP A 344 -30.29 -5.82 -13.29
N ILE A 345 -30.04 -4.59 -13.78
CA ILE A 345 -29.40 -4.36 -15.09
C ILE A 345 -27.98 -4.97 -15.13
N MET A 346 -27.23 -4.88 -14.04
CA MET A 346 -25.88 -5.48 -13.98
C MET A 346 -25.93 -7.02 -13.97
N MET A 347 -26.91 -7.62 -13.29
CA MET A 347 -27.10 -9.07 -13.28
C MET A 347 -27.57 -9.63 -14.63
N MET A 348 -28.32 -8.85 -15.44
CA MET A 348 -28.76 -9.24 -16.78
C MET A 348 -27.62 -9.22 -17.82
N LYS A 349 -26.50 -8.59 -17.54
CA LYS A 349 -25.34 -8.48 -18.44
C LYS A 349 -24.22 -9.51 -18.20
N GLY A 350 -24.36 -10.39 -17.22
CA GLY A 350 -23.50 -11.53 -16.92
C GLY A 350 -24.09 -12.80 -17.53
#